data_9c369c995961df8663033e3fe9e2f9a6
#
_entry.id   9c369c995961df8663033e3fe9e2f9a6
#
_cell.length_a   1.000
_cell.length_b   1.000
_cell.length_c   1.000
_cell.angle_alpha   90.00
_cell.angle_beta   90.00
_cell.angle_gamma   90.00
#
_symmetry.space_group_name_H-M   'P 1'
#
loop_
_entity.id
_entity.type
_entity.pdbx_description
1 polymer ?
#
loop_
_entity_poly.entity_id
_entity_poly.type
_entity_poly.pdbx_seq_one_letter_code
_entity_poly.pdbx_strand_id
1 'polypeptide(L)'
;IGRTGCGKTRAIALLLNRLISVDLVGVNTSLMVYYAGELERAIMESFGNKAKSYSELMRKLENCGLLVIDDFGKEKFTERYEVSVFQIFEKRTANKLPIIFTTNYKGETLKARFSDQNNYEPFSRRLNEFFDRVVFTRKER
;
A
#
# COMPACT_ATOMS: atom_id res chain seq x y z
N ILE A 1 -1.96 -11.61 -0.50
CA ILE A 1 -0.60 -12.18 -0.54
C ILE A 1 -0.57 -13.38 -1.46
N GLY A 2 0.51 -13.58 -2.21
CA GLY A 2 0.68 -14.76 -3.07
C GLY A 2 1.84 -14.61 -4.05
N ARG A 3 2.28 -15.72 -4.65
CA ARG A 3 3.38 -15.72 -5.62
C ARG A 3 3.04 -14.90 -6.87
N THR A 4 4.06 -14.51 -7.64
CA THR A 4 3.89 -13.83 -8.93
C THR A 4 3.01 -14.68 -9.86
N GLY A 5 2.07 -14.04 -10.57
CA GLY A 5 1.18 -14.72 -11.53
C GLY A 5 -0.02 -15.46 -10.92
N CYS A 6 -0.29 -15.35 -9.61
CA CYS A 6 -1.47 -15.97 -8.97
C CYS A 6 -2.76 -15.11 -9.06
N GLY A 7 -2.75 -13.99 -9.81
CA GLY A 7 -3.95 -13.21 -10.09
C GLY A 7 -4.27 -12.06 -9.11
N LYS A 8 -3.34 -11.64 -8.26
CA LYS A 8 -3.56 -10.55 -7.28
C LYS A 8 -4.02 -9.24 -7.91
N THR A 9 -3.28 -8.74 -8.91
CA THR A 9 -3.62 -7.52 -9.65
C THR A 9 -4.99 -7.62 -10.33
N ARG A 10 -5.31 -8.80 -10.90
CA ARG A 10 -6.62 -9.06 -11.48
C ARG A 10 -7.73 -9.02 -10.43
N ALA A 11 -7.48 -9.58 -9.25
CA ALA A 11 -8.44 -9.54 -8.15
C ALA A 11 -8.70 -8.10 -7.67
N ILE A 12 -7.66 -7.25 -7.58
CA ILE A 12 -7.83 -5.82 -7.31
C ILE A 12 -8.69 -5.17 -8.38
N ALA A 13 -8.40 -5.37 -9.67
CA ALA A 13 -9.16 -4.77 -10.75
C ALA A 13 -10.64 -5.16 -10.70
N LEU A 14 -10.94 -6.44 -10.45
CA LEU A 14 -12.33 -6.93 -10.30
C LEU A 14 -13.02 -6.32 -9.08
N LEU A 15 -12.30 -6.22 -7.95
CA LEU A 15 -12.83 -5.60 -6.73
C LEU A 15 -13.15 -4.12 -6.97
N LEU A 16 -12.22 -3.36 -7.57
CA LEU A 16 -12.43 -1.94 -7.88
C LEU A 16 -13.61 -1.75 -8.83
N ASN A 17 -13.71 -2.55 -9.89
CA ASN A 17 -14.86 -2.51 -10.79
C ASN A 17 -16.17 -2.78 -10.05
N ARG A 18 -16.17 -3.72 -9.11
CA ARG A 18 -17.36 -4.00 -8.29
C ARG A 18 -17.70 -2.84 -7.36
N LEU A 19 -16.71 -2.28 -6.66
CA LEU A 19 -16.92 -1.13 -5.77
C LEU A 19 -17.46 0.09 -6.51
N ILE A 20 -16.97 0.35 -7.73
CA ILE A 20 -17.47 1.42 -8.59
C ILE A 20 -18.91 1.11 -9.04
N SER A 21 -19.18 -0.14 -9.45
CA SER A 21 -20.52 -0.52 -9.97
C SER A 21 -21.64 -0.46 -8.91
N VAL A 22 -21.29 -0.52 -7.63
CA VAL A 22 -22.23 -0.41 -6.49
C VAL A 22 -22.15 0.94 -5.79
N ASP A 23 -21.49 1.91 -6.41
CA ASP A 23 -21.33 3.30 -5.95
C ASP A 23 -20.67 3.44 -4.54
N LEU A 24 -19.94 2.42 -4.10
CA LEU A 24 -19.15 2.48 -2.87
C LEU A 24 -17.85 3.29 -3.05
N VAL A 25 -17.36 3.38 -4.28
CA VAL A 25 -16.26 4.26 -4.71
C VAL A 25 -16.82 5.07 -5.87
N GLY A 26 -17.41 6.19 -5.59
CA GLY A 26 -18.11 7.04 -6.54
C GLY A 26 -17.57 8.47 -6.56
N VAL A 27 -18.37 9.37 -7.08
CA VAL A 27 -18.05 10.79 -7.32
C VAL A 27 -17.52 11.51 -6.05
N ASN A 28 -17.90 11.04 -4.88
CA ASN A 28 -17.51 11.62 -3.59
C ASN A 28 -16.37 10.89 -2.86
N THR A 29 -15.89 9.75 -3.39
CA THR A 29 -14.83 8.97 -2.75
C THR A 29 -13.58 9.03 -3.62
N SER A 30 -12.56 9.73 -3.14
CA SER A 30 -11.29 9.81 -3.84
C SER A 30 -10.55 8.46 -3.80
N LEU A 31 -10.29 7.90 -4.99
CA LEU A 31 -9.53 6.67 -5.18
C LEU A 31 -8.11 7.02 -5.64
N MET A 32 -7.12 6.44 -4.98
CA MET A 32 -5.72 6.50 -5.43
C MET A 32 -5.19 5.08 -5.61
N VAL A 33 -4.59 4.81 -6.76
CA VAL A 33 -4.02 3.50 -7.11
C VAL A 33 -2.58 3.70 -7.55
N TYR A 34 -1.67 2.95 -6.95
CA TYR A 34 -0.26 2.96 -7.27
C TYR A 34 0.30 1.55 -7.41
N TYR A 35 1.21 1.36 -8.36
CA TYR A 35 2.22 0.33 -8.22
C TYR A 35 3.23 0.78 -7.17
N ALA A 36 3.73 -0.14 -6.36
CA ALA A 36 4.60 0.20 -5.22
C ALA A 36 5.86 0.99 -5.64
N GLY A 37 6.48 0.64 -6.78
CA GLY A 37 7.62 1.40 -7.30
C GLY A 37 7.27 2.80 -7.82
N GLU A 38 6.03 3.03 -8.27
CA GLU A 38 5.55 4.36 -8.64
C GLU A 38 5.28 5.22 -7.40
N LEU A 39 4.72 4.60 -6.36
CA LEU A 39 4.53 5.28 -5.07
C LEU A 39 5.87 5.69 -4.45
N GLU A 40 6.84 4.77 -4.43
CA GLU A 40 8.20 5.05 -3.95
C GLU A 40 8.80 6.22 -4.69
N ARG A 41 8.79 6.19 -6.02
CA ARG A 41 9.32 7.28 -6.85
C ARG A 41 8.60 8.60 -6.58
N ALA A 42 7.27 8.61 -6.54
CA ALA A 42 6.49 9.82 -6.27
C ALA A 42 6.83 10.45 -4.91
N ILE A 43 6.99 9.62 -3.87
CA ILE A 43 7.40 10.08 -2.55
C ILE A 43 8.83 10.64 -2.61
N MET A 44 9.78 9.92 -3.22
CA MET A 44 11.18 10.37 -3.27
C MET A 44 11.37 11.64 -4.09
N GLU A 45 10.70 11.77 -5.24
CA GLU A 45 10.74 12.99 -6.05
C GLU A 45 10.12 14.20 -5.34
N SER A 46 9.10 13.98 -4.51
CA SER A 46 8.46 15.06 -3.76
C SER A 46 9.37 15.72 -2.73
N PHE A 47 10.38 15.02 -2.23
CA PHE A 47 11.40 15.62 -1.35
C PHE A 47 12.34 16.60 -2.07
N GLY A 48 12.58 16.38 -3.38
CA GLY A 48 13.47 17.24 -4.19
C GLY A 48 12.83 18.56 -4.64
N ASN A 49 11.50 18.62 -4.72
CA ASN A 49 10.74 19.73 -5.30
C ASN A 49 9.92 20.50 -4.26
N LYS A 50 10.59 21.27 -3.38
CA LYS A 50 9.98 22.10 -2.32
C LYS A 50 9.15 21.28 -1.29
N ALA A 51 9.35 21.54 -0.02
CA ALA A 51 8.67 20.89 1.11
C ALA A 51 7.14 20.83 0.99
N LYS A 52 6.54 21.77 0.25
CA LYS A 52 5.12 21.83 -0.06
C LYS A 52 4.64 20.65 -0.90
N SER A 53 5.45 20.16 -1.85
CA SER A 53 5.09 19.01 -2.71
C SER A 53 4.97 17.72 -1.91
N TYR A 54 5.89 17.46 -0.98
CA TYR A 54 5.83 16.27 -0.11
C TYR A 54 4.62 16.30 0.80
N SER A 55 4.39 17.42 1.50
CA SER A 55 3.24 17.52 2.41
C SER A 55 1.89 17.42 1.69
N GLU A 56 1.78 17.95 0.47
CA GLU A 56 0.58 17.81 -0.35
C GLU A 56 0.34 16.36 -0.79
N LEU A 57 1.39 15.65 -1.23
CA LEU A 57 1.30 14.24 -1.61
C LEU A 57 0.90 13.38 -0.40
N MET A 58 1.60 13.55 0.73
CA MET A 58 1.29 12.82 1.96
C MET A 58 -0.15 13.06 2.40
N ARG A 59 -0.61 14.31 2.43
CA ARG A 59 -1.99 14.65 2.76
C ARG A 59 -3.00 13.94 1.86
N LYS A 60 -2.75 13.83 0.55
CA LYS A 60 -3.62 13.09 -0.38
C LYS A 60 -3.62 11.60 -0.08
N LEU A 61 -2.46 10.98 0.11
CA LEU A 61 -2.32 9.55 0.42
C LEU A 61 -2.94 9.18 1.77
N GLU A 62 -2.77 10.04 2.76
CA GLU A 62 -3.32 9.85 4.10
C GLU A 62 -4.86 9.97 4.18
N ASN A 63 -5.47 10.79 3.31
CA ASN A 63 -6.88 11.18 3.42
C ASN A 63 -7.77 10.76 2.23
N CYS A 64 -7.23 10.17 1.16
CA CYS A 64 -8.09 9.66 0.08
C CYS A 64 -9.02 8.57 0.61
N GLY A 65 -10.21 8.46 0.02
CA GLY A 65 -11.23 7.52 0.48
C GLY A 65 -10.81 6.07 0.38
N LEU A 66 -10.08 5.69 -0.68
CA LEU A 66 -9.48 4.36 -0.84
C LEU A 66 -8.08 4.50 -1.41
N LEU A 67 -7.10 3.87 -0.76
CA LEU A 67 -5.73 3.74 -1.25
C LEU A 67 -5.47 2.29 -1.66
N VAL A 68 -4.98 2.11 -2.88
CA VAL A 68 -4.58 0.79 -3.40
C VAL A 68 -3.10 0.82 -3.77
N ILE A 69 -2.33 -0.15 -3.26
CA ILE A 69 -0.91 -0.32 -3.55
C ILE A 69 -0.68 -1.73 -4.08
N ASP A 70 -0.31 -1.86 -5.35
CA ASP A 70 -0.04 -3.16 -5.97
C ASP A 70 1.46 -3.49 -5.94
N ASP A 71 1.78 -4.76 -5.70
CA ASP A 71 3.15 -5.32 -5.62
C ASP A 71 4.03 -4.71 -4.50
N PHE A 72 3.45 -4.37 -3.35
CA PHE A 72 4.17 -3.83 -2.19
C PHE A 72 5.33 -4.73 -1.75
N GLY A 73 6.49 -4.12 -1.52
CA GLY A 73 7.73 -4.81 -1.15
C GLY A 73 8.64 -5.11 -2.34
N LYS A 74 8.21 -4.85 -3.59
CA LYS A 74 9.04 -5.01 -4.79
C LYS A 74 10.00 -3.83 -4.98
N GLU A 75 9.60 -2.65 -4.53
CA GLU A 75 10.37 -1.42 -4.55
C GLU A 75 11.59 -1.48 -3.61
N LYS A 76 12.50 -0.53 -3.78
CA LYS A 76 13.62 -0.38 -2.86
C LYS A 76 13.15 0.35 -1.60
N PHE A 77 13.30 -0.31 -0.45
CA PHE A 77 13.03 0.32 0.83
C PHE A 77 14.24 1.16 1.25
N THR A 78 14.04 2.46 1.29
CA THR A 78 14.96 3.42 1.90
C THR A 78 14.35 3.90 3.21
N GLU A 79 15.16 4.34 4.17
CA GLU A 79 14.67 4.84 5.45
C GLU A 79 13.56 5.89 5.29
N ARG A 80 13.74 6.84 4.37
CA ARG A 80 12.74 7.88 4.09
C ARG A 80 11.43 7.32 3.56
N TYR A 81 11.51 6.34 2.66
CA TYR A 81 10.31 5.68 2.13
C TYR A 81 9.59 4.90 3.22
N GLU A 82 10.31 4.16 4.06
CA GLU A 82 9.76 3.40 5.19
C GLU A 82 8.99 4.30 6.15
N VAL A 83 9.60 5.43 6.56
CA VAL A 83 8.94 6.41 7.43
C VAL A 83 7.67 6.96 6.79
N SER A 84 7.72 7.30 5.50
CA SER A 84 6.54 7.82 4.78
C SER A 84 5.43 6.78 4.67
N VAL A 85 5.76 5.55 4.33
CA VAL A 85 4.79 4.44 4.23
C VAL A 85 4.18 4.15 5.61
N PHE A 86 5.01 4.07 6.65
CA PHE A 86 4.54 3.85 8.01
C PHE A 86 3.56 4.96 8.44
N GLN A 87 3.89 6.22 8.18
CA GLN A 87 3.02 7.36 8.46
C GLN A 87 1.68 7.27 7.74
N ILE A 88 1.67 6.88 6.46
CA ILE A 88 0.44 6.68 5.69
C ILE A 88 -0.43 5.60 6.35
N PHE A 89 0.15 4.45 6.68
CA PHE A 89 -0.58 3.34 7.29
C PHE A 89 -1.11 3.71 8.67
N GLU A 90 -0.30 4.32 9.53
CA GLU A 90 -0.69 4.83 10.84
C GLU A 90 -1.88 5.79 10.76
N LYS A 91 -1.77 6.81 9.91
CA LYS A 91 -2.79 7.83 9.76
C LYS A 91 -4.12 7.26 9.26
N ARG A 92 -4.03 6.38 8.24
CA ARG A 92 -5.22 5.77 7.65
C ARG A 92 -5.90 4.79 8.60
N THR A 93 -5.15 3.96 9.32
CA THR A 93 -5.72 3.04 10.32
C THR A 93 -6.35 3.80 11.48
N ALA A 94 -5.72 4.86 11.98
CA ALA A 94 -6.30 5.72 13.01
C ALA A 94 -7.62 6.37 12.59
N ASN A 95 -7.72 6.78 11.31
CA ASN A 95 -8.92 7.41 10.74
C ASN A 95 -9.91 6.38 10.12
N LYS A 96 -9.66 5.08 10.26
CA LYS A 96 -10.48 4.00 9.68
C LYS A 96 -10.67 4.14 8.16
N LEU A 97 -9.67 4.66 7.45
CA LEU A 97 -9.66 4.77 6.01
C LEU A 97 -9.10 3.52 5.36
N PRO A 98 -9.80 2.91 4.39
CA PRO A 98 -9.43 1.62 3.81
C PRO A 98 -8.15 1.71 2.97
N ILE A 99 -7.27 0.72 3.16
CA ILE A 99 -6.10 0.46 2.33
C ILE A 99 -6.21 -0.95 1.78
N ILE A 100 -5.95 -1.13 0.50
CA ILE A 100 -5.77 -2.44 -0.12
C ILE A 100 -4.35 -2.50 -0.66
N PHE A 101 -3.59 -3.52 -0.31
CA PHE A 101 -2.31 -3.74 -0.95
C PHE A 101 -2.08 -5.21 -1.27
N THR A 102 -1.38 -5.47 -2.36
CA THR A 102 -0.90 -6.81 -2.68
C THR A 102 0.59 -6.92 -2.44
N THR A 103 1.05 -8.09 -2.14
CA THR A 103 2.48 -8.37 -1.98
C THR A 103 2.80 -9.82 -2.33
N ASN A 104 4.02 -10.04 -2.81
CA ASN A 104 4.61 -11.37 -2.97
C ASN A 104 5.37 -11.84 -1.72
N TYR A 105 5.57 -10.94 -0.78
CA TYR A 105 6.38 -11.13 0.41
C TYR A 105 5.51 -11.32 1.65
N LYS A 106 6.00 -12.09 2.61
CA LYS A 106 5.36 -12.32 3.90
C LYS A 106 6.38 -12.60 4.98
N GLY A 107 6.06 -12.26 6.23
CA GLY A 107 6.92 -12.55 7.38
C GLY A 107 8.37 -12.11 7.15
N GLU A 108 9.31 -13.01 7.33
CA GLU A 108 10.74 -12.73 7.22
C GLU A 108 11.16 -12.22 5.83
N THR A 109 10.47 -12.66 4.75
CA THR A 109 10.81 -12.18 3.40
C THR A 109 10.39 -10.72 3.18
N LEU A 110 9.33 -10.26 3.83
CA LEU A 110 8.95 -8.83 3.84
C LEU A 110 9.89 -8.04 4.77
N LYS A 111 10.21 -8.59 5.94
CA LYS A 111 11.17 -8.00 6.88
C LYS A 111 12.52 -7.72 6.23
N ALA A 112 13.02 -8.67 5.43
CA ALA A 112 14.29 -8.52 4.71
C ALA A 112 14.28 -7.39 3.64
N ARG A 113 13.11 -6.81 3.30
CA ARG A 113 13.01 -5.66 2.38
C ARG A 113 13.23 -4.33 3.08
N PHE A 114 13.06 -4.26 4.39
CA PHE A 114 13.27 -3.05 5.18
C PHE A 114 14.76 -2.72 5.29
N SER A 115 15.11 -1.44 5.25
CA SER A 115 16.47 -0.95 5.41
C SER A 115 16.98 -1.14 6.84
N ASP A 116 16.09 -0.93 7.81
CA ASP A 116 16.30 -1.29 9.22
C ASP A 116 15.20 -2.27 9.66
N GLN A 117 15.62 -3.45 10.10
CA GLN A 117 14.69 -4.48 10.56
C GLN A 117 13.90 -4.07 11.81
N ASN A 118 14.40 -3.10 12.59
CA ASN A 118 13.67 -2.53 13.73
C ASN A 118 12.42 -1.75 13.28
N ASN A 119 12.42 -1.18 12.08
CA ASN A 119 11.27 -0.50 11.52
C ASN A 119 10.16 -1.47 11.09
N TYR A 120 10.50 -2.75 10.84
CA TYR A 120 9.53 -3.76 10.48
C TYR A 120 8.59 -4.15 11.61
N GLU A 121 9.09 -4.22 12.85
CA GLU A 121 8.29 -4.67 14.00
C GLU A 121 7.00 -3.84 14.21
N PRO A 122 7.08 -2.49 14.29
CA PRO A 122 5.89 -1.64 14.40
C PRO A 122 4.96 -1.80 13.20
N PHE A 123 5.52 -1.88 11.98
CA PHE A 123 4.76 -2.07 10.76
C PHE A 123 4.02 -3.41 10.75
N SER A 124 4.71 -4.51 11.08
CA SER A 124 4.13 -5.85 11.16
C SER A 124 3.00 -5.93 12.18
N ARG A 125 3.17 -5.28 13.33
CA ARG A 125 2.12 -5.20 14.35
C ARG A 125 0.87 -4.54 13.79
N ARG A 126 1.00 -3.41 13.07
CA ARG A 126 -0.13 -2.73 12.42
C ARG A 126 -0.81 -3.61 11.37
N LEU A 127 -0.03 -4.33 10.56
CA LEU A 127 -0.59 -5.26 9.59
C LEU A 127 -1.42 -6.36 10.25
N ASN A 128 -0.97 -6.90 11.37
CA ASN A 128 -1.69 -7.96 12.08
C ASN A 128 -2.92 -7.45 12.84
N GLU A 129 -2.89 -6.20 13.30
CA GLU A 129 -3.96 -5.59 14.10
C GLU A 129 -5.11 -5.06 13.24
N PHE A 130 -4.81 -4.48 12.06
CA PHE A 130 -5.79 -3.72 11.27
C PHE A 130 -6.10 -4.29 9.89
N PHE A 131 -5.39 -5.35 9.44
CA PHE A 131 -5.57 -5.87 8.08
C PHE A 131 -6.00 -7.31 8.04
N ASP A 132 -7.05 -7.58 7.26
CA ASP A 132 -7.42 -8.92 6.87
C ASP A 132 -6.51 -9.42 5.75
N ARG A 133 -6.10 -10.69 5.86
CA ARG A 133 -5.16 -11.30 4.93
C ARG A 133 -5.85 -12.30 4.01
N VAL A 134 -5.82 -12.05 2.71
CA VAL A 134 -6.25 -13.01 1.68
C VAL A 134 -5.02 -13.63 1.02
N VAL A 135 -4.95 -14.96 1.01
CA VAL A 135 -3.83 -15.71 0.40
C VAL A 135 -4.26 -16.26 -0.95
N PHE A 136 -3.53 -15.89 -2.00
CA PHE A 136 -3.72 -16.41 -3.34
C PHE A 136 -2.78 -17.58 -3.59
N THR A 137 -3.34 -18.73 -3.88
CA THR A 137 -2.60 -19.95 -4.29
C THR A 137 -2.83 -20.20 -5.77
N ARG A 138 -1.80 -20.69 -6.48
CA ARG A 138 -1.97 -21.17 -7.85
C ARG A 138 -2.63 -22.54 -7.78
N LYS A 139 -3.74 -22.75 -8.48
CA LYS A 139 -4.21 -24.12 -8.74
C LYS A 139 -3.14 -24.81 -9.60
N GLU A 140 -2.54 -25.86 -9.10
CA GLU A 140 -1.78 -26.77 -9.93
C GLU A 140 -2.74 -27.36 -10.98
N ARG A 141 -2.37 -27.21 -12.24
CA ARG A 141 -3.08 -27.82 -13.36
C ARG A 141 -2.60 -29.24 -13.55
#